data_d6a19a89dfe08d00cda026ce7c192a7b
#
_entry.id   d6a19a89dfe08d00cda026ce7c192a7b
#
_cell.length_a   1.000
_cell.length_b   1.000
_cell.length_c   1.000
_cell.angle_alpha   90.00
_cell.angle_beta   90.00
_cell.angle_gamma   90.00
#
_symmetry.space_group_name_H-M   'P 1'
#
loop_
_entity.id
_entity.type
_entity.pdbx_description
1 polymer ?
#
loop_
_entity_poly.entity_id
_entity_poly.type
_entity_poly.pdbx_seq_one_letter_code
_entity_poly.pdbx_strand_id
1 'polypeptide(L)'
;VTGVVTDKGTIECDQVVVGAGPWVRDFWNMLELPKTAEIKGQDGKTHEVDMWKYWFLQEGVLGVEADYLRTNDGKQPPVIHVDTDAPLYSDKDKKLITDKLWGIYYKPDIEGLGVQGGTSPYIVQKHFDKVNVDPYGLESPEYQTTNEFAEMWSSALAHCQKRFEGKSNLYRKGPSGGLGCLTPDSFPIFDRFFENVYMIADAN
;
A
#
# COMPACT_ATOMS: atom_id res chain seq x y z
N VAL A 1 -25.28 -19.61 -4.61
CA VAL A 1 -24.07 -20.42 -4.35
C VAL A 1 -24.44 -21.51 -3.35
N THR A 2 -24.04 -22.74 -3.60
CA THR A 2 -24.34 -23.92 -2.73
C THR A 2 -23.07 -24.58 -2.19
N GLY A 3 -21.91 -24.04 -2.57
CA GLY A 3 -20.63 -24.56 -2.12
C GLY A 3 -19.47 -23.93 -2.83
N VAL A 4 -18.28 -24.28 -2.39
CA VAL A 4 -16.98 -23.85 -2.93
C VAL A 4 -16.22 -25.05 -3.46
N VAL A 5 -15.80 -25.00 -4.71
CA VAL A 5 -14.97 -26.04 -5.32
C VAL A 5 -13.50 -25.67 -5.13
N THR A 6 -12.74 -26.59 -4.58
CA THR A 6 -11.30 -26.45 -4.33
C THR A 6 -10.51 -27.59 -5.00
N ASP A 7 -9.20 -27.46 -5.06
CA ASP A 7 -8.28 -28.53 -5.49
C ASP A 7 -8.34 -29.80 -4.61
N LYS A 8 -8.91 -29.69 -3.40
CA LYS A 8 -9.09 -30.79 -2.44
C LYS A 8 -10.51 -31.35 -2.37
N GLY A 9 -11.42 -30.80 -3.18
CA GLY A 9 -12.83 -31.22 -3.24
C GLY A 9 -13.81 -30.08 -3.05
N THR A 10 -15.09 -30.43 -3.02
CA THR A 10 -16.19 -29.48 -2.85
C THR A 10 -16.56 -29.35 -1.37
N ILE A 11 -16.71 -28.12 -0.92
CA ILE A 11 -17.22 -27.78 0.41
C ILE A 11 -18.64 -27.26 0.23
N GLU A 12 -19.63 -28.02 0.67
CA GLU A 12 -21.01 -27.58 0.69
C GLU A 12 -21.20 -26.57 1.84
N CYS A 13 -21.89 -25.47 1.57
CA CYS A 13 -22.15 -24.44 2.57
C CYS A 13 -23.40 -23.61 2.22
N ASP A 14 -24.06 -23.11 3.24
CA ASP A 14 -25.24 -22.24 3.12
C ASP A 14 -24.87 -20.79 2.85
N GLN A 15 -23.68 -20.37 3.24
CA GLN A 15 -23.17 -19.02 3.06
C GLN A 15 -21.68 -19.01 2.71
N VAL A 16 -21.27 -18.07 1.87
CA VAL A 16 -19.87 -17.82 1.51
C VAL A 16 -19.50 -16.40 1.88
N VAL A 17 -18.35 -16.23 2.51
CA VAL A 17 -17.72 -14.92 2.73
C VAL A 17 -16.42 -14.86 1.95
N VAL A 18 -16.34 -13.94 0.99
CA VAL A 18 -15.13 -13.70 0.21
C VAL A 18 -14.32 -12.60 0.90
N GLY A 19 -13.24 -12.98 1.58
CA GLY A 19 -12.27 -12.08 2.21
C GLY A 19 -10.88 -12.34 1.65
N ALA A 20 -10.71 -12.14 0.34
CA ALA A 20 -9.57 -12.64 -0.42
C ALA A 20 -8.47 -11.58 -0.66
N GLY A 21 -8.55 -10.39 -0.05
CA GLY A 21 -7.59 -9.33 -0.26
C GLY A 21 -7.41 -9.01 -1.75
N PRO A 22 -6.18 -8.94 -2.28
CA PRO A 22 -5.94 -8.61 -3.69
C PRO A 22 -6.52 -9.60 -4.69
N TRP A 23 -6.83 -10.84 -4.28
CA TRP A 23 -7.50 -11.83 -5.14
C TRP A 23 -9.01 -11.62 -5.28
N VAL A 24 -9.57 -10.57 -4.67
CA VAL A 24 -11.00 -10.24 -4.77
C VAL A 24 -11.47 -10.15 -6.23
N ARG A 25 -10.64 -9.64 -7.14
CA ARG A 25 -10.95 -9.56 -8.57
C ARG A 25 -11.28 -10.93 -9.17
N ASP A 26 -10.57 -11.97 -8.76
CA ASP A 26 -10.75 -13.32 -9.32
C ASP A 26 -12.10 -13.89 -8.88
N PHE A 27 -12.47 -13.70 -7.62
CA PHE A 27 -13.79 -14.05 -7.10
C PHE A 27 -14.90 -13.20 -7.72
N TRP A 28 -14.64 -11.91 -7.93
CA TRP A 28 -15.55 -10.98 -8.60
C TRP A 28 -15.87 -11.45 -10.03
N ASN A 29 -14.85 -11.88 -10.77
CA ASN A 29 -14.99 -12.43 -12.10
C ASN A 29 -15.71 -13.80 -12.11
N MET A 30 -15.42 -14.68 -11.14
CA MET A 30 -16.13 -15.96 -10.97
C MET A 30 -17.62 -15.78 -10.70
N LEU A 31 -17.99 -14.68 -10.06
CA LEU A 31 -19.37 -14.32 -9.76
C LEU A 31 -20.03 -13.50 -10.90
N GLU A 32 -19.32 -13.29 -12.01
CA GLU A 32 -19.78 -12.53 -13.18
C GLU A 32 -20.27 -11.10 -12.84
N LEU A 33 -19.66 -10.48 -11.84
CA LEU A 33 -19.99 -9.13 -11.40
C LEU A 33 -19.41 -8.06 -12.35
N PRO A 34 -19.99 -6.83 -12.37
CA PRO A 34 -19.56 -5.76 -13.28
C PRO A 34 -18.09 -5.39 -13.10
N LYS A 35 -17.34 -5.27 -14.18
CA LYS A 35 -15.92 -4.89 -14.17
C LYS A 35 -15.69 -3.39 -14.03
N THR A 36 -16.73 -2.60 -14.24
CA THR A 36 -16.72 -1.14 -14.12
C THR A 36 -17.81 -0.70 -13.15
N ALA A 37 -17.64 0.47 -12.59
CA ALA A 37 -18.61 1.15 -11.74
C ALA A 37 -18.78 2.60 -12.19
N GLU A 38 -19.97 3.15 -11.98
CA GLU A 38 -20.22 4.57 -12.17
C GLU A 38 -20.01 5.31 -10.86
N ILE A 39 -19.12 6.29 -10.87
CA ILE A 39 -18.88 7.17 -9.72
C ILE A 39 -19.12 8.63 -10.10
N LYS A 40 -19.59 9.40 -9.13
CA LYS A 40 -19.74 10.85 -9.29
C LYS A 40 -18.40 11.52 -8.93
N GLY A 41 -17.77 12.14 -9.92
CA GLY A 41 -16.51 12.89 -9.72
C GLY A 41 -16.71 14.23 -9.00
N GLN A 42 -15.61 14.84 -8.59
CA GLN A 42 -15.62 16.18 -7.99
C GLN A 42 -16.08 17.27 -8.96
N ASP A 43 -16.00 17.01 -10.26
CA ASP A 43 -16.54 17.87 -11.34
C ASP A 43 -18.07 17.80 -11.45
N GLY A 44 -18.72 17.00 -10.60
CA GLY A 44 -20.16 16.80 -10.59
C GLY A 44 -20.69 15.86 -11.68
N LYS A 45 -19.82 15.30 -12.53
CA LYS A 45 -20.18 14.39 -13.60
C LYS A 45 -20.05 12.94 -13.14
N THR A 46 -20.80 12.06 -13.79
CA THR A 46 -20.66 10.61 -13.63
C THR A 46 -19.57 10.12 -14.57
N HIS A 47 -18.65 9.31 -14.03
CA HIS A 47 -17.56 8.68 -14.75
C HIS A 47 -17.68 7.17 -14.60
N GLU A 48 -17.53 6.47 -15.73
CA GLU A 48 -17.32 5.02 -15.69
C GLU A 48 -15.84 4.75 -15.42
N VAL A 49 -15.56 3.94 -14.42
CA VAL A 49 -14.22 3.62 -13.95
C VAL A 49 -14.06 2.12 -13.70
N ASP A 50 -12.84 1.62 -13.77
CA ASP A 50 -12.57 0.23 -13.41
C ASP A 50 -12.95 -0.04 -11.96
N MET A 51 -13.60 -1.20 -11.71
CA MET A 51 -14.04 -1.59 -10.37
C MET A 51 -12.87 -1.79 -9.41
N TRP A 52 -11.74 -2.28 -9.90
CA TRP A 52 -10.58 -2.56 -9.07
C TRP A 52 -9.36 -1.80 -9.52
N LYS A 53 -8.66 -1.15 -8.57
CA LYS A 53 -7.37 -0.52 -8.77
C LYS A 53 -6.32 -1.29 -8.00
N TYR A 54 -5.19 -1.56 -8.64
CA TYR A 54 -4.08 -2.24 -8.02
C TYR A 54 -2.87 -1.31 -7.94
N TRP A 55 -2.20 -1.37 -6.82
CA TRP A 55 -0.94 -0.70 -6.60
C TRP A 55 0.06 -1.61 -5.91
N PHE A 56 1.33 -1.39 -6.19
CA PHE A 56 2.43 -1.99 -5.44
C PHE A 56 3.01 -0.89 -4.54
N LEU A 57 2.89 -1.10 -3.24
CA LEU A 57 3.47 -0.22 -2.24
C LEU A 57 4.89 -0.68 -1.96
N GLN A 58 5.86 0.25 -2.04
CA GLN A 58 7.22 0.02 -1.56
C GLN A 58 7.38 0.60 -0.17
N GLU A 59 8.05 -0.13 0.70
CA GLU A 59 8.39 0.31 2.05
C GLU A 59 9.89 0.19 2.27
N GLY A 60 10.42 1.06 3.11
CA GLY A 60 11.80 1.07 3.52
C GLY A 60 11.95 1.02 5.03
N VAL A 61 13.12 0.59 5.47
CA VAL A 61 13.51 0.60 6.89
C VAL A 61 14.82 1.36 7.04
N LEU A 62 14.81 2.37 7.90
CA LEU A 62 16.02 3.03 8.38
C LEU A 62 16.42 2.40 9.69
N GLY A 63 17.55 1.68 9.71
CA GLY A 63 18.08 1.01 10.92
C GLY A 63 18.68 2.02 11.87
N VAL A 64 17.97 2.38 12.91
CA VAL A 64 18.41 3.32 13.95
C VAL A 64 18.30 2.69 15.33
N GLU A 65 19.00 3.28 16.29
CA GLU A 65 18.99 2.84 17.68
C GLU A 65 17.63 3.09 18.34
N ALA A 66 17.32 2.36 19.41
CA ALA A 66 16.03 2.37 20.08
C ALA A 66 15.58 3.78 20.54
N ASP A 67 16.50 4.66 20.90
CA ASP A 67 16.18 6.03 21.34
C ASP A 67 15.57 6.87 20.22
N TYR A 68 15.88 6.58 18.95
CA TYR A 68 15.26 7.23 17.80
C TYR A 68 13.80 6.82 17.56
N LEU A 69 13.38 5.72 18.19
CA LEU A 69 12.03 5.16 18.06
C LEU A 69 11.06 5.72 19.09
N ARG A 70 11.51 6.67 19.91
CA ARG A 70 10.72 7.25 20.98
C ARG A 70 10.53 8.75 20.81
N THR A 71 9.44 9.24 21.35
CA THR A 71 9.22 10.67 21.54
C THR A 71 10.13 11.23 22.62
N ASN A 72 10.22 12.56 22.73
CA ASN A 72 11.08 13.22 23.74
C ASN A 72 10.68 12.88 25.19
N ASP A 73 9.42 12.47 25.40
CA ASP A 73 8.92 12.00 26.71
C ASP A 73 9.02 10.48 26.88
N GLY A 74 9.74 9.80 25.99
CA GLY A 74 10.04 8.36 26.06
C GLY A 74 8.93 7.43 25.60
N LYS A 75 7.82 7.97 25.06
CA LYS A 75 6.70 7.18 24.55
C LYS A 75 6.93 6.69 23.14
N GLN A 76 6.16 5.70 22.72
CA GLN A 76 6.11 5.28 21.33
C GLN A 76 5.31 6.31 20.53
N PRO A 77 5.87 6.87 19.43
CA PRO A 77 5.10 7.75 18.56
C PRO A 77 4.02 6.97 17.78
N PRO A 78 2.95 7.64 17.37
CA PRO A 78 2.01 7.07 16.42
C PRO A 78 2.62 6.91 15.05
N VAL A 79 1.89 6.29 14.12
CA VAL A 79 2.16 6.42 12.68
C VAL A 79 2.01 7.88 12.29
N ILE A 80 2.99 8.42 11.59
CA ILE A 80 2.99 9.81 11.13
C ILE A 80 2.84 9.79 9.61
N HIS A 81 1.87 10.57 9.13
CA HIS A 81 1.65 10.84 7.71
C HIS A 81 1.88 12.33 7.44
N VAL A 82 2.60 12.63 6.38
CA VAL A 82 2.85 14.00 5.93
C VAL A 82 2.68 14.06 4.42
N ASP A 83 1.88 15.02 3.95
CA ASP A 83 1.78 15.40 2.55
C ASP A 83 2.14 16.89 2.44
N THR A 84 3.01 17.22 1.47
CA THR A 84 3.51 18.59 1.30
C THR A 84 3.97 18.84 -0.13
N ASP A 85 3.94 20.10 -0.54
CA ASP A 85 4.51 20.63 -1.79
C ASP A 85 5.86 21.32 -1.58
N ALA A 86 6.41 21.27 -0.37
CA ALA A 86 7.74 21.81 -0.08
C ALA A 86 8.81 21.09 -0.91
N PRO A 87 9.78 21.79 -1.51
CA PRO A 87 10.85 21.14 -2.24
C PRO A 87 11.62 20.14 -1.37
N LEU A 88 11.75 18.90 -1.88
CA LEU A 88 12.52 17.85 -1.21
C LEU A 88 13.91 17.76 -1.79
N TYR A 89 14.92 17.84 -0.94
CA TYR A 89 16.33 17.71 -1.30
C TYR A 89 16.91 16.42 -0.72
N SER A 90 17.85 15.83 -1.47
CA SER A 90 18.60 14.66 -1.00
C SER A 90 19.32 14.92 0.32
N ASP A 91 19.14 14.02 1.27
CA ASP A 91 19.85 14.07 2.55
C ASP A 91 21.37 13.88 2.37
N LYS A 92 21.79 13.20 1.28
CA LYS A 92 23.20 12.87 1.00
C LYS A 92 23.97 14.03 0.35
N ASP A 93 23.44 14.54 -0.79
CA ASP A 93 24.19 15.47 -1.64
C ASP A 93 23.47 16.81 -1.84
N LYS A 94 22.32 16.99 -1.19
CA LYS A 94 21.50 18.20 -1.20
C LYS A 94 20.97 18.60 -2.59
N LYS A 95 20.96 17.67 -3.55
CA LYS A 95 20.30 17.91 -4.85
C LYS A 95 18.79 17.81 -4.72
N LEU A 96 18.10 18.56 -5.54
CA LEU A 96 16.64 18.52 -5.62
C LEU A 96 16.18 17.14 -6.09
N ILE A 97 15.32 16.50 -5.31
CA ILE A 97 14.64 15.24 -5.66
C ILE A 97 13.31 15.58 -6.35
N THR A 98 12.49 16.43 -5.75
CA THR A 98 11.22 16.86 -6.31
C THR A 98 10.81 18.24 -5.77
N ASP A 99 10.13 19.01 -6.61
CA ASP A 99 9.44 20.27 -6.28
C ASP A 99 7.91 20.14 -6.45
N LYS A 100 7.42 18.90 -6.59
CA LYS A 100 5.99 18.59 -6.71
C LYS A 100 5.47 18.03 -5.41
N LEU A 101 4.15 17.92 -5.29
CA LEU A 101 3.49 17.27 -4.15
C LEU A 101 4.08 15.86 -3.92
N TRP A 102 4.49 15.62 -2.69
CA TRP A 102 4.97 14.33 -2.22
C TRP A 102 4.44 14.03 -0.82
N GLY A 103 4.45 12.76 -0.46
CA GLY A 103 4.00 12.32 0.85
C GLY A 103 4.91 11.23 1.42
N ILE A 104 4.88 11.12 2.72
CA ILE A 104 5.58 10.08 3.49
C ILE A 104 4.69 9.60 4.63
N TYR A 105 4.76 8.32 4.91
CA TYR A 105 4.35 7.80 6.21
C TYR A 105 5.50 7.03 6.85
N TYR A 106 5.55 7.05 8.16
CA TYR A 106 6.55 6.31 8.92
C TYR A 106 6.08 6.01 10.33
N LYS A 107 6.60 4.92 10.87
CA LYS A 107 6.35 4.43 12.22
C LYS A 107 7.59 3.75 12.79
N PRO A 108 7.70 3.61 14.12
CA PRO A 108 8.71 2.74 14.70
C PRO A 108 8.49 1.28 14.28
N ASP A 109 9.55 0.62 13.91
CA ASP A 109 9.61 -0.83 13.77
C ASP A 109 10.46 -1.38 14.93
N ILE A 110 9.78 -1.76 16.01
CA ILE A 110 10.43 -2.17 17.26
C ILE A 110 11.13 -3.52 17.09
N GLU A 111 10.55 -4.44 16.33
CA GLU A 111 11.12 -5.77 16.08
C GLU A 111 12.34 -5.68 15.16
N GLY A 112 12.26 -4.85 14.12
CA GLY A 112 13.35 -4.62 13.18
C GLY A 112 14.40 -3.60 13.64
N LEU A 113 14.24 -2.98 14.81
CA LEU A 113 15.08 -1.89 15.31
C LEU A 113 15.30 -0.79 14.26
N GLY A 114 14.23 -0.10 13.92
CA GLY A 114 14.29 0.94 12.91
C GLY A 114 13.03 1.78 12.79
N VAL A 115 13.02 2.64 11.80
CA VAL A 115 11.84 3.36 11.34
C VAL A 115 11.43 2.77 10.01
N GLN A 116 10.18 2.35 9.89
CA GLN A 116 9.60 1.77 8.69
C GLN A 116 8.60 2.73 8.08
N GLY A 117 8.51 2.74 6.76
CA GLY A 117 7.47 3.47 6.05
C GLY A 117 7.65 3.52 4.54
N GLY A 118 6.77 4.27 3.90
CA GLY A 118 6.74 4.44 2.46
C GLY A 118 6.62 5.91 2.05
N THR A 119 6.79 6.18 0.76
CA THR A 119 6.69 7.51 0.19
C THR A 119 5.95 7.50 -1.13
N SER A 120 5.16 8.54 -1.38
CA SER A 120 4.55 8.86 -2.68
C SER A 120 5.49 9.82 -3.45
N PRO A 121 5.67 9.66 -4.77
CA PRO A 121 4.82 8.90 -5.70
C PRO A 121 5.27 7.46 -6.00
N TYR A 122 6.05 6.82 -5.15
CA TYR A 122 6.54 5.46 -5.41
C TYR A 122 5.45 4.38 -5.19
N ILE A 123 4.26 4.65 -5.74
CA ILE A 123 3.17 3.67 -5.85
C ILE A 123 3.04 3.31 -7.33
N VAL A 124 3.25 2.05 -7.64
CA VAL A 124 3.07 1.56 -9.01
C VAL A 124 1.60 1.22 -9.22
N GLN A 125 0.91 2.04 -10.00
CA GLN A 125 -0.47 1.77 -10.41
C GLN A 125 -0.47 1.03 -11.74
N LYS A 126 -1.24 -0.05 -11.82
CA LYS A 126 -1.48 -0.81 -13.05
C LYS A 126 -2.97 -0.99 -13.24
N HIS A 127 -3.39 -1.04 -14.53
CA HIS A 127 -4.74 -1.44 -14.87
C HIS A 127 -5.02 -2.84 -14.30
N PHE A 128 -6.20 -3.06 -13.73
CA PHE A 128 -6.54 -4.28 -13.01
C PHE A 128 -6.32 -5.57 -13.84
N ASP A 129 -6.58 -5.55 -15.14
CA ASP A 129 -6.38 -6.69 -16.04
C ASP A 129 -4.91 -7.06 -16.25
N LYS A 130 -3.98 -6.16 -15.94
CA LYS A 130 -2.53 -6.32 -16.16
C LYS A 130 -1.77 -6.66 -14.89
N VAL A 131 -2.47 -6.79 -13.78
CA VAL A 131 -1.86 -7.18 -12.52
C VAL A 131 -1.92 -8.69 -12.39
N ASN A 132 -0.77 -9.33 -12.33
CA ASN A 132 -0.67 -10.72 -11.91
C ASN A 132 -0.64 -10.75 -10.37
N VAL A 133 -1.64 -11.36 -9.77
CA VAL A 133 -1.75 -11.50 -8.31
C VAL A 133 -0.99 -12.72 -7.80
N ASP A 134 -0.65 -13.66 -8.70
CA ASP A 134 0.33 -14.72 -8.50
C ASP A 134 1.65 -14.29 -9.12
N PRO A 135 2.74 -14.37 -8.53
CA PRO A 135 3.27 -14.99 -7.35
C PRO A 135 3.50 -14.00 -6.21
N TYR A 136 2.96 -14.31 -5.08
CA TYR A 136 3.26 -13.62 -3.85
C TYR A 136 4.59 -14.10 -3.30
N GLY A 137 5.67 -13.55 -3.76
CA GLY A 137 6.96 -13.89 -3.24
C GLY A 137 7.80 -12.65 -2.99
N LEU A 138 8.63 -12.70 -1.98
CA LEU A 138 9.65 -11.69 -1.69
C LEU A 138 10.58 -11.42 -2.89
N GLU A 139 10.59 -12.33 -3.86
CA GLU A 139 11.39 -12.26 -5.07
C GLU A 139 10.70 -11.50 -6.21
N SER A 140 9.42 -11.17 -6.08
CA SER A 140 8.72 -10.38 -7.08
C SER A 140 9.40 -9.03 -7.26
N PRO A 141 9.69 -8.58 -8.50
CA PRO A 141 10.32 -7.29 -8.75
C PRO A 141 9.55 -6.11 -8.16
N GLU A 142 8.24 -6.21 -8.05
CA GLU A 142 7.38 -5.18 -7.48
C GLU A 142 7.59 -4.98 -5.98
N TYR A 143 8.12 -5.99 -5.28
CA TYR A 143 8.45 -5.90 -3.85
C TYR A 143 9.88 -5.46 -3.59
N GLN A 144 10.70 -5.34 -4.63
CA GLN A 144 12.07 -4.86 -4.49
C GLN A 144 12.09 -3.33 -4.46
N THR A 145 12.62 -2.77 -3.38
CA THR A 145 12.79 -1.32 -3.29
C THR A 145 13.94 -0.84 -4.15
N THR A 146 13.73 0.26 -4.88
CA THR A 146 14.74 0.86 -5.73
C THR A 146 15.69 1.80 -4.95
N ASN A 147 16.82 2.16 -5.55
CA ASN A 147 17.71 3.15 -4.96
C ASN A 147 17.06 4.54 -4.91
N GLU A 148 16.27 4.87 -5.92
CA GLU A 148 15.51 6.12 -6.00
C GLU A 148 14.47 6.20 -4.89
N PHE A 149 13.75 5.09 -4.65
CA PHE A 149 12.85 5.01 -3.50
C PHE A 149 13.59 5.22 -2.19
N ALA A 150 14.70 4.51 -1.99
CA ALA A 150 15.50 4.58 -0.76
C ALA A 150 16.00 6.00 -0.49
N GLU A 151 16.46 6.70 -1.54
CA GLU A 151 16.92 8.08 -1.43
C GLU A 151 15.78 9.04 -1.12
N MET A 152 14.67 8.94 -1.83
CA MET A 152 13.51 9.80 -1.60
C MET A 152 12.94 9.59 -0.21
N TRP A 153 12.69 8.34 0.21
CA TRP A 153 12.07 8.04 1.50
C TRP A 153 12.96 8.48 2.68
N SER A 154 14.26 8.17 2.64
CA SER A 154 15.18 8.58 3.72
C SER A 154 15.37 10.10 3.78
N SER A 155 15.38 10.77 2.63
CA SER A 155 15.45 12.24 2.57
C SER A 155 14.16 12.90 3.06
N ALA A 156 13.00 12.33 2.71
CA ALA A 156 11.71 12.80 3.21
C ALA A 156 11.61 12.62 4.73
N LEU A 157 12.11 11.51 5.27
CA LEU A 157 12.17 11.29 6.71
C LEU A 157 13.06 12.33 7.42
N ALA A 158 14.25 12.63 6.86
CA ALA A 158 15.15 13.66 7.36
C ALA A 158 14.52 15.07 7.27
N HIS A 159 13.78 15.35 6.19
CA HIS A 159 13.04 16.61 6.04
C HIS A 159 11.99 16.78 7.14
N CYS A 160 11.21 15.72 7.41
CA CYS A 160 10.14 15.75 8.41
C CYS A 160 10.67 15.79 9.85
N GLN A 161 11.79 15.11 10.12
CA GLN A 161 12.37 15.07 11.45
C GLN A 161 13.89 15.18 11.41
N LYS A 162 14.38 16.31 11.89
CA LYS A 162 15.81 16.66 11.90
C LYS A 162 16.71 15.58 12.58
N ARG A 163 16.17 14.78 13.51
CA ARG A 163 16.90 13.67 14.14
C ARG A 163 17.40 12.62 13.14
N PHE A 164 16.79 12.51 11.97
CA PHE A 164 17.17 11.56 10.93
C PHE A 164 18.10 12.16 9.85
N GLU A 165 18.42 13.46 9.94
CA GLU A 165 19.35 14.10 9.00
C GLU A 165 20.72 13.44 9.05
N GLY A 166 21.29 13.19 7.86
CA GLY A 166 22.59 12.51 7.70
C GLY A 166 22.57 11.00 7.94
N LYS A 167 21.40 10.37 8.08
CA LYS A 167 21.27 8.95 8.40
C LYS A 167 20.82 8.07 7.23
N SER A 168 20.69 8.61 6.03
CA SER A 168 20.27 7.87 4.84
C SER A 168 21.15 6.67 4.50
N ASN A 169 22.41 6.66 4.96
CA ASN A 169 23.30 5.52 4.84
C ASN A 169 22.93 4.32 5.73
N LEU A 170 22.02 4.50 6.70
CA LEU A 170 21.50 3.45 7.55
C LEU A 170 20.27 2.75 6.94
N TYR A 171 19.87 3.14 5.72
CA TYR A 171 18.80 2.47 5.00
C TYR A 171 19.15 0.99 4.77
N ARG A 172 18.19 0.13 5.11
CA ARG A 172 18.29 -1.31 4.91
C ARG A 172 17.54 -1.70 3.65
N LYS A 173 18.23 -2.31 2.71
CA LYS A 173 17.61 -2.94 1.55
C LYS A 173 17.02 -4.28 1.95
N GLY A 174 15.81 -4.53 1.52
CA GLY A 174 15.14 -5.82 1.63
C GLY A 174 13.89 -5.80 0.78
N PRO A 175 13.37 -6.96 0.40
CA PRO A 175 12.06 -7.00 -0.20
C PRO A 175 11.07 -6.46 0.83
N SER A 176 10.36 -5.42 0.47
CA SER A 176 9.41 -4.76 1.34
C SER A 176 8.33 -4.12 0.51
N GLY A 177 7.11 -4.24 0.98
CA GLY A 177 5.96 -3.69 0.30
C GLY A 177 4.78 -4.65 0.29
N GLY A 178 3.78 -4.30 -0.49
CA GLY A 178 2.58 -5.08 -0.60
C GLY A 178 1.78 -4.75 -1.86
N LEU A 179 0.91 -5.66 -2.24
CA LEU A 179 -0.09 -5.43 -3.26
C LEU A 179 -1.38 -4.97 -2.60
N GLY A 180 -1.78 -3.73 -2.86
CA GLY A 180 -3.07 -3.19 -2.49
C GLY A 180 -4.08 -3.35 -3.62
N CYS A 181 -5.33 -3.60 -3.27
CA CYS A 181 -6.46 -3.62 -4.18
C CYS A 181 -7.54 -2.69 -3.62
N LEU A 182 -7.88 -1.66 -4.38
CA LEU A 182 -8.83 -0.63 -3.97
C LEU A 182 -10.06 -0.60 -4.85
N THR A 183 -11.17 -0.22 -4.25
CA THR A 183 -12.38 0.19 -4.95
C THR A 183 -12.19 1.54 -5.65
N PRO A 184 -13.08 1.92 -6.57
CA PRO A 184 -12.98 3.19 -7.30
C PRO A 184 -12.93 4.44 -6.40
N ASP A 185 -13.66 4.42 -5.31
CA ASP A 185 -13.77 5.51 -4.34
C ASP A 185 -12.88 5.33 -3.10
N SER A 186 -12.11 4.24 -3.06
CA SER A 186 -11.22 3.87 -1.95
C SER A 186 -11.95 3.65 -0.62
N PHE A 187 -13.23 3.30 -0.67
CA PHE A 187 -14.00 2.84 0.49
C PHE A 187 -14.15 1.32 0.50
N PRO A 188 -14.02 0.68 1.66
CA PRO A 188 -14.15 -0.76 1.76
C PRO A 188 -15.58 -1.23 1.45
N ILE A 189 -15.67 -2.43 0.88
CA ILE A 189 -16.94 -3.10 0.63
C ILE A 189 -17.16 -4.14 1.72
N PHE A 190 -18.30 -4.04 2.40
CA PHE A 190 -18.84 -5.01 3.33
C PHE A 190 -20.31 -5.23 2.98
N ASP A 191 -20.55 -6.03 1.95
CA ASP A 191 -21.92 -6.16 1.44
C ASP A 191 -22.21 -7.58 0.92
N ARG A 192 -23.47 -7.80 0.67
CA ARG A 192 -24.01 -9.03 0.12
C ARG A 192 -24.33 -8.85 -1.36
N PHE A 193 -23.63 -9.59 -2.21
CA PHE A 193 -23.78 -9.51 -3.67
C PHE A 193 -24.77 -10.51 -4.24
N PHE A 194 -24.97 -11.64 -3.55
CA PHE A 194 -26.02 -12.62 -3.83
C PHE A 194 -26.70 -12.99 -2.51
N GLU A 195 -27.80 -13.74 -2.58
CA GLU A 195 -28.59 -14.12 -1.41
C GLU A 195 -27.72 -14.67 -0.26
N ASN A 196 -26.67 -15.42 -0.61
CA ASN A 196 -25.81 -16.09 0.35
C ASN A 196 -24.30 -15.86 0.13
N VAL A 197 -23.92 -14.80 -0.61
CA VAL A 197 -22.51 -14.44 -0.83
C VAL A 197 -22.23 -13.04 -0.32
N TYR A 198 -21.36 -12.95 0.66
CA TYR A 198 -20.85 -11.72 1.24
C TYR A 198 -19.44 -11.46 0.74
N MET A 199 -19.07 -10.21 0.58
CA MET A 199 -17.73 -9.80 0.22
C MET A 199 -17.19 -8.78 1.20
N ILE A 200 -15.91 -8.98 1.57
CA ILE A 200 -15.09 -8.04 2.33
C ILE A 200 -13.90 -7.71 1.43
N ALA A 201 -13.85 -6.47 0.96
CA ALA A 201 -12.81 -6.02 0.05
C ALA A 201 -12.37 -4.60 0.37
N ASP A 202 -11.14 -4.24 -0.02
CA ASP A 202 -10.54 -2.93 0.26
C ASP A 202 -10.57 -2.59 1.77
N ALA A 203 -10.27 -3.57 2.60
CA ALA A 203 -10.25 -3.43 4.05
C ALA A 203 -8.83 -3.13 4.57
N ASN A 204 -8.17 -2.12 3.97
CA ASN A 204 -6.81 -1.71 4.34
C ASN A 204 -6.76 -0.91 5.64
#